data_3fd76f8f5da93924c9ad9354d7524822
#
_entry.id   3fd76f8f5da93924c9ad9354d7524822
#
_cell.length_a   1.000
_cell.length_b   1.000
_cell.length_c   1.000
_cell.angle_alpha   90.00
_cell.angle_beta   90.00
_cell.angle_gamma   90.00
#
_symmetry.space_group_name_H-M   'P 1'
#
loop_
_entity.id
_entity.type
_entity.pdbx_description
1 polymer ?
#
loop_
_entity_poly.entity_id
_entity_poly.type
_entity_poly.pdbx_seq_one_letter_code
_entity_poly.pdbx_strand_id
1 'polypeptide(L)'
;MKISHKFIFFIYFLILISCPFLDDKTLEQSIDYILDGNYIYKDKYISNNNNESLYYNSIYKVLSTDKSEVGYLSGLIEYDGEKSSKHFKEFYNNNPKNEYADDAVVKVAEFYYSSGLYIKSSEWYRKIPFEYSNSNHLDKSVAYFLNSLLIAGYKDTVNYYVEIFKDKYPKLNYSNEYLFKSQIKKNKTKSYYSESEKNNKKLFSVQIGSFENYDLAKNKKRMLTREGFLSRVEQVSVNGKVFYSVRVGLFESSKLAKKEQVRLISRIGLYDSIIIEVK
;
A
#
# COMPACT_ATOMS: atom_id res chain seq x y z
N MET A 1 -23.46 24.80 8.79
CA MET A 1 -23.35 26.15 9.40
C MET A 1 -22.21 26.85 8.65
N LYS A 2 -22.47 27.88 7.85
CA LYS A 2 -21.41 28.58 7.08
C LYS A 2 -20.58 29.42 8.06
N ILE A 3 -19.36 28.98 8.34
CA ILE A 3 -18.40 29.75 9.12
C ILE A 3 -17.99 30.97 8.27
N SER A 4 -18.13 32.16 8.84
CA SER A 4 -17.89 33.43 8.14
C SER A 4 -16.39 33.56 7.80
N HIS A 5 -16.07 34.07 6.60
CA HIS A 5 -14.71 34.39 6.17
C HIS A 5 -13.91 35.26 7.17
N LYS A 6 -14.60 36.06 7.99
CA LYS A 6 -14.00 36.87 9.06
C LYS A 6 -13.45 36.00 10.20
N PHE A 7 -14.07 34.86 10.47
CA PHE A 7 -13.64 33.94 11.54
C PHE A 7 -12.39 33.16 11.13
N ILE A 8 -12.30 32.77 9.88
CA ILE A 8 -11.11 32.11 9.32
C ILE A 8 -9.92 33.08 9.28
N PHE A 9 -10.17 34.35 8.91
CA PHE A 9 -9.14 35.39 8.91
C PHE A 9 -8.69 35.75 10.35
N PHE A 10 -9.56 35.66 11.33
CA PHE A 10 -9.24 35.87 12.74
C PHE A 10 -8.39 34.76 13.35
N ILE A 11 -8.67 33.50 12.99
CA ILE A 11 -7.82 32.36 13.37
C ILE A 11 -6.45 32.49 12.68
N TYR A 12 -6.41 32.92 11.45
CA TYR A 12 -5.17 33.15 10.69
C TYR A 12 -4.33 34.29 11.30
N PHE A 13 -4.99 35.35 11.74
CA PHE A 13 -4.35 36.50 12.41
C PHE A 13 -3.83 36.11 13.81
N LEU A 14 -4.55 35.27 14.54
CA LEU A 14 -4.12 34.71 15.83
C LEU A 14 -2.90 33.77 15.69
N ILE A 15 -2.87 32.96 14.68
CA ILE A 15 -1.72 32.07 14.38
C ILE A 15 -0.47 32.88 14.03
N LEU A 16 -0.62 34.02 13.37
CA LEU A 16 0.51 34.88 12.99
C LEU A 16 1.05 35.75 14.15
N ILE A 17 0.22 36.09 15.13
CA ILE A 17 0.60 37.03 16.20
C ILE A 17 0.96 36.34 17.51
N SER A 18 0.42 35.16 17.82
CA SER A 18 0.55 34.54 19.15
C SER A 18 1.45 33.27 19.15
N CYS A 19 2.50 33.28 18.44
CA CYS A 19 3.42 32.15 18.23
C CYS A 19 4.37 31.78 19.39
N PRO A 20 4.09 32.01 20.70
CA PRO A 20 4.73 31.19 21.72
C PRO A 20 3.79 30.27 22.52
N PHE A 21 2.47 30.33 22.34
CA PHE A 21 1.52 29.55 23.15
C PHE A 21 0.29 29.12 22.35
N LEU A 22 0.46 28.19 21.42
CA LEU A 22 -0.64 27.33 20.97
C LEU A 22 -0.67 26.12 21.91
N ASP A 23 -1.79 25.96 22.66
CA ASP A 23 -1.99 24.76 23.47
C ASP A 23 -2.31 23.55 22.56
N ASP A 24 -2.12 22.34 23.08
CA ASP A 24 -2.34 21.07 22.35
C ASP A 24 -3.74 21.00 21.72
N LYS A 25 -4.73 21.66 22.29
CA LYS A 25 -6.12 21.69 21.87
C LYS A 25 -6.35 22.48 20.57
N THR A 26 -5.58 23.54 20.35
CA THR A 26 -5.62 24.32 19.09
C THR A 26 -4.89 23.62 17.95
N LEU A 27 -3.87 22.82 18.27
CA LEU A 27 -3.19 21.97 17.31
C LEU A 27 -4.13 20.84 16.83
N GLU A 28 -4.77 20.13 17.75
CA GLU A 28 -5.74 19.08 17.48
C GLU A 28 -6.90 19.59 16.59
N GLN A 29 -7.47 20.76 16.91
CA GLN A 29 -8.50 21.39 16.08
C GLN A 29 -8.02 21.80 14.69
N SER A 30 -6.75 22.15 14.53
CA SER A 30 -6.16 22.48 13.23
C SER A 30 -5.91 21.22 12.41
N ILE A 31 -5.53 20.13 13.04
CA ILE A 31 -5.38 18.81 12.45
C ILE A 31 -6.73 18.29 11.98
N ASP A 32 -7.74 18.28 12.85
CA ASP A 32 -9.11 17.88 12.51
C ASP A 32 -9.67 18.70 11.35
N TYR A 33 -9.42 19.99 11.31
CA TYR A 33 -9.84 20.85 10.22
C TYR A 33 -9.18 20.51 8.88
N ILE A 34 -7.90 20.11 8.90
CA ILE A 34 -7.16 19.65 7.73
C ILE A 34 -7.65 18.25 7.33
N LEU A 35 -7.88 17.37 8.29
CA LEU A 35 -8.34 15.99 8.07
C LEU A 35 -9.77 15.92 7.53
N ASP A 36 -10.67 16.82 7.93
CA ASP A 36 -12.05 16.93 7.46
C ASP A 36 -12.20 17.35 5.97
N GLY A 37 -11.08 17.43 5.24
CA GLY A 37 -11.09 17.60 3.78
C GLY A 37 -11.42 19.02 3.30
N ASN A 38 -11.29 20.04 4.14
CA ASN A 38 -11.49 21.45 3.76
C ASN A 38 -10.37 21.99 2.84
N TYR A 39 -9.79 21.11 2.00
CA TYR A 39 -8.75 21.42 1.02
C TYR A 39 -9.19 22.37 -0.10
N ILE A 40 -10.48 22.54 -0.32
CA ILE A 40 -11.05 23.37 -1.41
C ILE A 40 -10.59 24.83 -1.30
N TYR A 41 -10.20 25.30 -0.12
CA TYR A 41 -9.70 26.65 0.07
C TYR A 41 -8.21 26.83 -0.24
N LYS A 42 -7.43 25.74 -0.30
CA LYS A 42 -6.00 25.75 -0.61
C LYS A 42 -5.74 26.33 -2.01
N ASP A 43 -6.41 25.79 -3.03
CA ASP A 43 -6.19 26.17 -4.43
C ASP A 43 -6.56 27.62 -4.69
N LYS A 44 -7.62 28.10 -4.01
CA LYS A 44 -8.09 29.47 -4.18
C LYS A 44 -7.19 30.50 -3.45
N TYR A 45 -6.51 30.08 -2.40
CA TYR A 45 -5.59 30.95 -1.62
C TYR A 45 -4.21 31.01 -2.28
N ILE A 46 -3.72 29.90 -2.81
CA ILE A 46 -2.41 29.80 -3.50
C ILE A 46 -2.44 30.57 -4.81
N SER A 47 -3.55 30.53 -5.55
CA SER A 47 -3.68 31.24 -6.83
C SER A 47 -3.63 32.78 -6.69
N ASN A 48 -3.85 33.32 -5.50
CA ASN A 48 -3.92 34.76 -5.29
C ASN A 48 -2.69 35.39 -4.61
N ASN A 49 -1.72 34.58 -4.11
CA ASN A 49 -0.55 35.11 -3.39
C ASN A 49 0.74 34.34 -3.77
N ASN A 50 1.72 35.08 -4.25
CA ASN A 50 3.09 34.58 -4.50
C ASN A 50 3.85 34.15 -3.22
N ASN A 51 3.19 33.92 -2.09
CA ASN A 51 3.76 33.61 -0.78
C ASN A 51 3.54 32.14 -0.36
N GLU A 52 3.56 31.22 -1.31
CA GLU A 52 3.43 29.79 -1.08
C GLU A 52 4.41 29.28 0.00
N SER A 53 5.66 29.72 -0.06
CA SER A 53 6.69 29.33 0.91
C SER A 53 6.43 29.81 2.33
N LEU A 54 5.79 30.98 2.50
CA LEU A 54 5.46 31.55 3.82
C LEU A 54 4.27 30.80 4.47
N TYR A 55 3.31 30.38 3.68
CA TYR A 55 2.18 29.57 4.16
C TYR A 55 2.67 28.22 4.67
N TYR A 56 3.45 27.49 3.87
CA TYR A 56 4.02 26.22 4.27
C TYR A 56 4.95 26.36 5.48
N ASN A 57 5.81 27.36 5.52
CA ASN A 57 6.72 27.60 6.65
C ASN A 57 5.96 27.94 7.94
N SER A 58 4.83 28.65 7.87
CA SER A 58 4.01 28.96 9.06
C SER A 58 3.31 27.72 9.59
N ILE A 59 2.76 26.86 8.70
CA ILE A 59 2.18 25.57 9.07
C ILE A 59 3.27 24.67 9.67
N TYR A 60 4.43 24.53 9.01
CA TYR A 60 5.56 23.75 9.54
C TYR A 60 6.00 24.22 10.92
N LYS A 61 5.97 25.52 11.18
CA LYS A 61 6.34 26.08 12.48
C LYS A 61 5.32 25.79 13.57
N VAL A 62 4.03 25.80 13.24
CA VAL A 62 2.94 25.42 14.15
C VAL A 62 3.00 23.92 14.46
N LEU A 63 3.25 23.09 13.45
CA LEU A 63 3.33 21.63 13.54
C LEU A 63 4.65 21.12 14.14
N SER A 64 5.67 21.97 14.31
CA SER A 64 6.96 21.57 14.87
C SER A 64 6.95 21.32 16.38
N THR A 65 5.82 21.48 17.04
CA THR A 65 5.66 21.19 18.48
C THR A 65 5.49 19.69 18.74
N ASP A 66 4.80 18.95 17.88
CA ASP A 66 4.79 17.47 17.92
C ASP A 66 5.48 16.89 16.69
N LYS A 67 6.74 16.45 16.89
CA LYS A 67 7.59 15.95 15.81
C LYS A 67 7.08 14.66 15.15
N SER A 68 6.17 13.92 15.82
CA SER A 68 5.72 12.63 15.31
C SER A 68 4.76 12.76 14.12
N GLU A 69 3.96 13.81 14.05
CA GLU A 69 2.91 14.01 13.05
C GLU A 69 3.32 14.94 11.89
N VAL A 70 4.38 15.73 12.09
CA VAL A 70 4.86 16.69 11.08
C VAL A 70 5.02 16.04 9.69
N GLY A 71 5.52 14.80 9.64
CA GLY A 71 5.69 14.09 8.38
C GLY A 71 4.37 13.76 7.68
N TYR A 72 3.34 13.40 8.43
CA TYR A 72 2.00 13.12 7.91
C TYR A 72 1.33 14.39 7.38
N LEU A 73 1.34 15.45 8.18
CA LEU A 73 0.77 16.74 7.80
C LEU A 73 1.50 17.37 6.60
N SER A 74 2.83 17.19 6.52
CA SER A 74 3.61 17.60 5.34
C SER A 74 3.12 16.89 4.07
N GLY A 75 2.81 15.60 4.17
CA GLY A 75 2.24 14.83 3.07
C GLY A 75 0.86 15.33 2.65
N LEU A 76 0.02 15.75 3.62
CA LEU A 76 -1.32 16.27 3.35
C LEU A 76 -1.32 17.63 2.63
N ILE A 77 -0.41 18.52 2.97
CA ILE A 77 -0.34 19.88 2.40
C ILE A 77 0.49 19.96 1.11
N GLU A 78 1.29 18.95 0.80
CA GLU A 78 2.11 18.91 -0.42
C GLU A 78 1.22 18.65 -1.64
N TYR A 79 1.26 19.55 -2.63
CA TYR A 79 0.45 19.43 -3.85
C TYR A 79 1.08 18.51 -4.91
N ASP A 80 2.41 18.36 -4.89
CA ASP A 80 3.12 17.43 -5.76
C ASP A 80 2.93 16.00 -5.23
N GLY A 81 2.22 15.17 -6.00
CA GLY A 81 1.87 13.81 -5.57
C GLY A 81 3.09 12.92 -5.29
N GLU A 82 4.21 13.11 -5.97
CA GLU A 82 5.43 12.33 -5.72
C GLU A 82 6.07 12.75 -4.39
N LYS A 83 6.18 14.05 -4.14
CA LYS A 83 6.70 14.59 -2.88
C LYS A 83 5.80 14.24 -1.71
N SER A 84 4.47 14.41 -1.88
CA SER A 84 3.45 14.01 -0.90
C SER A 84 3.62 12.52 -0.54
N SER A 85 3.67 11.64 -1.53
CA SER A 85 3.91 10.20 -1.34
C SER A 85 5.24 9.91 -0.60
N LYS A 86 6.29 10.73 -0.81
CA LYS A 86 7.55 10.60 -0.09
C LYS A 86 7.40 10.93 1.39
N HIS A 87 6.69 12.02 1.73
CA HIS A 87 6.41 12.40 3.12
C HIS A 87 5.64 11.30 3.85
N PHE A 88 4.55 10.76 3.25
CA PHE A 88 3.80 9.66 3.84
C PHE A 88 4.62 8.39 4.05
N LYS A 89 5.55 8.06 3.13
CA LYS A 89 6.45 6.91 3.30
C LYS A 89 7.44 7.11 4.44
N GLU A 90 8.03 8.30 4.53
CA GLU A 90 8.96 8.65 5.60
C GLU A 90 8.24 8.63 6.96
N PHE A 91 7.03 9.21 7.03
CA PHE A 91 6.19 9.15 8.22
C PHE A 91 5.89 7.72 8.65
N TYR A 92 5.35 6.87 7.75
CA TYR A 92 5.07 5.48 8.03
C TYR A 92 6.30 4.70 8.50
N ASN A 93 7.45 4.90 7.86
CA ASN A 93 8.68 4.18 8.21
C ASN A 93 9.20 4.55 9.62
N ASN A 94 9.01 5.80 10.03
CA ASN A 94 9.46 6.29 11.32
C ASN A 94 8.42 6.05 12.43
N ASN A 95 7.14 6.04 12.10
CA ASN A 95 6.02 5.99 13.05
C ASN A 95 4.98 4.91 12.68
N PRO A 96 5.34 3.62 12.52
CA PRO A 96 4.42 2.59 12.00
C PRO A 96 3.27 2.24 12.97
N LYS A 97 3.31 2.71 14.21
CA LYS A 97 2.28 2.51 15.25
C LYS A 97 1.47 3.77 15.56
N ASN A 98 1.76 4.88 14.86
CA ASN A 98 0.99 6.11 15.02
C ASN A 98 -0.44 5.90 14.47
N GLU A 99 -1.42 6.61 14.98
CA GLU A 99 -2.82 6.51 14.58
C GLU A 99 -3.06 6.85 13.09
N TYR A 100 -2.23 7.71 12.49
CA TYR A 100 -2.29 8.06 11.05
C TYR A 100 -1.42 7.16 10.15
N ALA A 101 -0.83 6.09 10.69
CA ALA A 101 0.09 5.25 9.92
C ALA A 101 -0.61 4.49 8.80
N ASP A 102 -1.83 4.00 9.03
CA ASP A 102 -2.65 3.33 8.04
C ASP A 102 -3.16 4.30 6.96
N ASP A 103 -3.54 5.53 7.32
CA ASP A 103 -3.86 6.59 6.37
C ASP A 103 -2.67 6.90 5.45
N ALA A 104 -1.48 7.06 6.02
CA ALA A 104 -0.27 7.29 5.25
C ALA A 104 0.02 6.14 4.27
N VAL A 105 -0.17 4.89 4.71
CA VAL A 105 -0.07 3.70 3.85
C VAL A 105 -1.03 3.79 2.68
N VAL A 106 -2.29 4.15 2.93
CA VAL A 106 -3.32 4.28 1.88
C VAL A 106 -2.98 5.40 0.91
N LYS A 107 -2.53 6.57 1.39
CA LYS A 107 -2.12 7.69 0.52
C LYS A 107 -0.98 7.31 -0.43
N VAL A 108 0.01 6.57 0.06
CA VAL A 108 1.09 6.06 -0.78
C VAL A 108 0.57 5.05 -1.82
N ALA A 109 -0.34 4.16 -1.41
CA ALA A 109 -0.94 3.18 -2.30
C ALA A 109 -1.76 3.84 -3.42
N GLU A 110 -2.55 4.85 -3.08
CA GLU A 110 -3.35 5.67 -4.02
C GLU A 110 -2.47 6.36 -5.06
N PHE A 111 -1.36 6.99 -4.62
CA PHE A 111 -0.40 7.60 -5.52
C PHE A 111 0.15 6.60 -6.54
N TYR A 112 0.57 5.42 -6.09
CA TYR A 112 1.06 4.40 -7.01
C TYR A 112 -0.03 3.85 -7.94
N TYR A 113 -1.27 3.72 -7.44
CA TYR A 113 -2.40 3.28 -8.24
C TYR A 113 -2.70 4.26 -9.38
N SER A 114 -2.83 5.55 -9.05
CA SER A 114 -3.09 6.61 -10.03
C SER A 114 -1.95 6.80 -11.04
N SER A 115 -0.71 6.48 -10.63
CA SER A 115 0.47 6.49 -11.50
C SER A 115 0.61 5.22 -12.37
N GLY A 116 -0.34 4.27 -12.33
CA GLY A 116 -0.27 3.01 -13.07
C GLY A 116 0.78 2.02 -12.55
N LEU A 117 1.38 2.27 -11.39
CA LEU A 117 2.40 1.43 -10.78
C LEU A 117 1.77 0.35 -9.89
N TYR A 118 0.92 -0.49 -10.52
CA TYR A 118 0.00 -1.41 -9.82
C TYR A 118 0.71 -2.40 -8.88
N ILE A 119 1.91 -2.88 -9.21
CA ILE A 119 2.64 -3.78 -8.30
C ILE A 119 3.05 -3.03 -7.02
N LYS A 120 3.56 -1.79 -7.15
CA LYS A 120 3.88 -0.97 -5.97
C LYS A 120 2.64 -0.62 -5.18
N SER A 121 1.55 -0.29 -5.86
CA SER A 121 0.25 -0.04 -5.24
C SER A 121 -0.22 -1.26 -4.43
N SER A 122 -0.17 -2.46 -5.02
CA SER A 122 -0.56 -3.69 -4.32
C SER A 122 0.30 -3.96 -3.07
N GLU A 123 1.61 -3.69 -3.12
CA GLU A 123 2.49 -3.85 -1.96
C GLU A 123 2.10 -2.93 -0.79
N TRP A 124 1.65 -1.71 -1.10
CA TRP A 124 1.23 -0.75 -0.09
C TRP A 124 -0.18 -1.06 0.43
N TYR A 125 -1.17 -1.27 -0.43
CA TYR A 125 -2.52 -1.65 0.01
C TYR A 125 -2.54 -2.93 0.84
N ARG A 126 -1.68 -3.92 0.52
CA ARG A 126 -1.57 -5.17 1.27
C ARG A 126 -1.24 -4.96 2.75
N LYS A 127 -0.53 -3.89 3.11
CA LYS A 127 -0.19 -3.60 4.51
C LYS A 127 -1.43 -3.46 5.40
N ILE A 128 -2.50 -2.87 4.88
CA ILE A 128 -3.72 -2.65 5.65
C ILE A 128 -4.32 -3.97 6.18
N PRO A 129 -4.69 -4.96 5.37
CA PRO A 129 -5.27 -6.20 5.89
C PRO A 129 -4.29 -7.06 6.71
N PHE A 130 -2.98 -6.82 6.63
CA PHE A 130 -2.01 -7.63 7.36
C PHE A 130 -1.45 -6.93 8.61
N GLU A 131 -1.29 -5.61 8.60
CA GLU A 131 -0.66 -4.84 9.67
C GLU A 131 -1.68 -3.98 10.44
N TYR A 132 -2.79 -3.56 9.79
CA TYR A 132 -3.82 -2.64 10.32
C TYR A 132 -5.23 -3.19 10.14
N SER A 133 -5.50 -4.39 10.68
CA SER A 133 -6.77 -5.11 10.45
C SER A 133 -8.02 -4.40 10.97
N ASN A 134 -7.88 -3.43 11.86
CA ASN A 134 -8.97 -2.61 12.41
C ASN A 134 -9.12 -1.25 11.73
N SER A 135 -8.34 -0.99 10.68
CA SER A 135 -8.40 0.26 9.90
C SER A 135 -9.78 0.46 9.28
N ASN A 136 -10.27 1.71 9.28
CA ASN A 136 -11.46 2.12 8.54
C ASN A 136 -11.26 2.01 7.01
N HIS A 137 -10.02 1.87 6.55
CA HIS A 137 -9.66 1.68 5.15
C HIS A 137 -9.61 0.20 4.71
N LEU A 138 -9.98 -0.75 5.58
CA LEU A 138 -9.79 -2.19 5.33
C LEU A 138 -10.48 -2.64 4.04
N ASP A 139 -11.79 -2.34 3.88
CA ASP A 139 -12.58 -2.76 2.71
C ASP A 139 -12.00 -2.19 1.41
N LYS A 140 -11.81 -0.87 1.37
CA LYS A 140 -11.18 -0.17 0.24
C LYS A 140 -9.81 -0.75 -0.10
N SER A 141 -8.97 -0.98 0.91
CA SER A 141 -7.61 -1.46 0.70
C SER A 141 -7.56 -2.89 0.18
N VAL A 142 -8.42 -3.78 0.67
CA VAL A 142 -8.55 -5.14 0.13
C VAL A 142 -8.99 -5.10 -1.33
N ALA A 143 -10.00 -4.27 -1.66
CA ALA A 143 -10.50 -4.13 -3.01
C ALA A 143 -9.40 -3.63 -3.97
N TYR A 144 -8.71 -2.54 -3.63
CA TYR A 144 -7.65 -1.99 -4.48
C TYR A 144 -6.39 -2.85 -4.53
N PHE A 145 -6.07 -3.59 -3.46
CA PHE A 145 -5.01 -4.60 -3.48
C PHE A 145 -5.27 -5.66 -4.54
N LEU A 146 -6.45 -6.28 -4.50
CA LEU A 146 -6.83 -7.32 -5.44
C LEU A 146 -6.92 -6.79 -6.87
N ASN A 147 -7.49 -5.58 -7.04
CA ASN A 147 -7.61 -4.95 -8.35
C ASN A 147 -6.23 -4.59 -8.94
N SER A 148 -5.31 -4.09 -8.13
CA SER A 148 -3.94 -3.81 -8.55
C SER A 148 -3.21 -5.06 -9.06
N LEU A 149 -3.34 -6.18 -8.35
CA LEU A 149 -2.79 -7.47 -8.78
C LEU A 149 -3.43 -7.95 -10.08
N LEU A 150 -4.74 -7.74 -10.21
CA LEU A 150 -5.50 -8.13 -11.36
C LEU A 150 -5.04 -7.39 -12.63
N ILE A 151 -4.97 -6.06 -12.55
CA ILE A 151 -4.51 -5.21 -13.65
C ILE A 151 -3.06 -5.58 -14.03
N ALA A 152 -2.23 -5.90 -13.03
CA ALA A 152 -0.86 -6.36 -13.26
C ALA A 152 -0.76 -7.80 -13.83
N GLY A 153 -1.89 -8.52 -14.01
CA GLY A 153 -1.94 -9.83 -14.64
C GLY A 153 -1.75 -11.03 -13.70
N TYR A 154 -1.72 -10.84 -12.37
CA TYR A 154 -1.49 -11.89 -11.38
C TYR A 154 -2.80 -12.54 -10.86
N LYS A 155 -3.61 -13.07 -11.80
CA LYS A 155 -4.94 -13.64 -11.52
C LYS A 155 -4.91 -14.76 -10.48
N ASP A 156 -3.95 -15.68 -10.55
CA ASP A 156 -3.83 -16.79 -9.61
C ASP A 156 -3.50 -16.30 -8.20
N THR A 157 -2.68 -15.25 -8.11
CA THR A 157 -2.36 -14.58 -6.84
C THR A 157 -3.59 -13.89 -6.26
N VAL A 158 -4.44 -13.29 -7.11
CA VAL A 158 -5.72 -12.71 -6.68
C VAL A 158 -6.62 -13.80 -6.09
N ASN A 159 -6.80 -14.93 -6.77
CA ASN A 159 -7.62 -16.05 -6.29
C ASN A 159 -7.12 -16.54 -4.92
N TYR A 160 -5.81 -16.70 -4.76
CA TYR A 160 -5.19 -17.10 -3.50
C TYR A 160 -5.52 -16.11 -2.35
N TYR A 161 -5.38 -14.80 -2.58
CA TYR A 161 -5.68 -13.81 -1.54
C TYR A 161 -7.18 -13.65 -1.27
N VAL A 162 -8.03 -13.85 -2.26
CA VAL A 162 -9.49 -13.86 -2.06
C VAL A 162 -9.89 -14.98 -1.10
N GLU A 163 -9.33 -16.17 -1.23
CA GLU A 163 -9.61 -17.28 -0.29
C GLU A 163 -9.15 -16.92 1.14
N ILE A 164 -7.93 -16.39 1.29
CA ILE A 164 -7.41 -15.95 2.60
C ILE A 164 -8.33 -14.87 3.20
N PHE A 165 -8.74 -13.88 2.41
CA PHE A 165 -9.52 -12.78 2.94
C PHE A 165 -10.97 -13.16 3.23
N LYS A 166 -11.56 -14.09 2.50
CA LYS A 166 -12.88 -14.65 2.86
C LYS A 166 -12.87 -15.31 4.23
N ASP A 167 -11.82 -16.04 4.55
CA ASP A 167 -11.68 -16.66 5.86
C ASP A 167 -11.41 -15.61 6.96
N LYS A 168 -10.53 -14.63 6.69
CA LYS A 168 -10.12 -13.61 7.68
C LYS A 168 -11.15 -12.49 7.85
N TYR A 169 -11.82 -12.08 6.77
CA TYR A 169 -12.75 -10.94 6.69
C TYR A 169 -14.05 -11.34 5.99
N PRO A 170 -14.86 -12.24 6.57
CA PRO A 170 -16.06 -12.79 5.90
C PRO A 170 -17.16 -11.76 5.63
N LYS A 171 -17.11 -10.60 6.29
CA LYS A 171 -18.09 -9.50 6.11
C LYS A 171 -17.79 -8.59 4.92
N LEU A 172 -16.60 -8.67 4.33
CA LEU A 172 -16.26 -7.86 3.18
C LEU A 172 -16.98 -8.34 1.93
N ASN A 173 -17.40 -7.40 1.09
CA ASN A 173 -18.04 -7.70 -0.18
C ASN A 173 -16.97 -8.01 -1.23
N TYR A 174 -16.80 -9.30 -1.52
CA TYR A 174 -15.93 -9.74 -2.63
C TYR A 174 -16.77 -9.73 -3.91
N SER A 175 -16.66 -8.66 -4.71
CA SER A 175 -17.37 -8.58 -5.98
C SER A 175 -16.96 -9.74 -6.90
N ASN A 176 -17.90 -10.21 -7.73
CA ASN A 176 -17.64 -11.28 -8.69
C ASN A 176 -16.54 -10.95 -9.71
N GLU A 177 -16.11 -9.68 -9.78
CA GLU A 177 -15.02 -9.21 -10.62
C GLU A 177 -13.65 -9.73 -10.18
N TYR A 178 -13.44 -9.90 -8.87
CA TYR A 178 -12.21 -10.51 -8.34
C TYR A 178 -12.24 -12.02 -8.38
N LEU A 179 -13.43 -12.60 -8.38
CA LEU A 179 -13.65 -14.00 -8.60
C LEU A 179 -13.63 -14.26 -10.10
N PHE A 180 -12.44 -14.22 -10.71
CA PHE A 180 -12.34 -14.79 -12.05
C PHE A 180 -12.79 -16.24 -11.94
N LYS A 181 -14.00 -16.49 -12.42
CA LYS A 181 -14.36 -17.84 -12.83
C LYS A 181 -13.21 -18.29 -13.68
N SER A 182 -12.35 -19.15 -13.14
CA SER A 182 -11.55 -19.98 -13.99
C SER A 182 -12.55 -20.49 -15.01
N GLN A 183 -12.46 -20.04 -16.26
CA GLN A 183 -13.18 -20.66 -17.35
C GLN A 183 -12.50 -22.02 -17.60
N ILE A 184 -12.48 -22.83 -16.58
CA ILE A 184 -12.57 -24.26 -16.74
C ILE A 184 -13.97 -24.42 -17.30
N LYS A 185 -14.05 -24.71 -18.59
CA LYS A 185 -15.26 -25.25 -19.21
C LYS A 185 -15.80 -26.25 -18.21
N LYS A 186 -16.89 -25.90 -17.50
CA LYS A 186 -17.66 -26.84 -16.72
C LYS A 186 -18.30 -27.76 -17.73
N ASN A 187 -17.60 -28.81 -18.09
CA ASN A 187 -18.28 -30.02 -18.46
C ASN A 187 -19.12 -30.36 -17.23
N LYS A 188 -20.43 -30.40 -17.45
CA LYS A 188 -21.44 -30.70 -16.46
C LYS A 188 -21.09 -31.99 -15.72
N THR A 189 -20.42 -31.88 -14.60
CA THR A 189 -20.33 -32.93 -13.60
C THR A 189 -20.65 -32.28 -12.26
N LYS A 190 -21.68 -32.79 -11.60
CA LYS A 190 -22.18 -32.33 -10.31
C LYS A 190 -21.04 -32.16 -9.32
N SER A 191 -20.86 -30.94 -8.79
CA SER A 191 -19.88 -30.67 -7.75
C SER A 191 -20.37 -31.24 -6.42
N TYR A 192 -19.75 -32.28 -5.98
CA TYR A 192 -19.62 -32.58 -4.56
C TYR A 192 -18.26 -31.98 -4.13
N TYR A 193 -18.26 -30.75 -3.67
CA TYR A 193 -17.12 -30.24 -2.91
C TYR A 193 -17.31 -30.67 -1.45
N SER A 194 -16.62 -31.74 -1.08
CA SER A 194 -16.44 -32.08 0.34
C SER A 194 -15.42 -31.09 0.93
N GLU A 195 -15.65 -30.64 2.17
CA GLU A 195 -14.77 -29.74 2.93
C GLU A 195 -13.34 -30.25 3.11
N SER A 196 -13.03 -31.48 2.70
CA SER A 196 -11.71 -32.10 2.82
C SER A 196 -10.71 -31.71 1.71
N GLU A 197 -11.12 -31.03 0.62
CA GLU A 197 -10.23 -30.66 -0.48
C GLU A 197 -9.59 -29.27 -0.34
N LYS A 198 -9.90 -28.51 0.70
CA LYS A 198 -9.35 -27.17 0.95
C LYS A 198 -7.82 -27.15 1.25
N ASN A 199 -7.21 -28.29 1.58
CA ASN A 199 -5.85 -28.32 2.12
C ASN A 199 -4.73 -28.79 1.18
N ASN A 200 -4.99 -29.05 -0.12
CA ASN A 200 -3.97 -29.64 -1.00
C ASN A 200 -3.82 -28.95 -2.37
N LYS A 201 -4.19 -27.69 -2.50
CA LYS A 201 -3.94 -26.98 -3.75
C LYS A 201 -2.45 -26.63 -3.85
N LYS A 202 -1.71 -27.37 -4.69
CA LYS A 202 -0.31 -27.09 -4.97
C LYS A 202 -0.18 -25.73 -5.63
N LEU A 203 0.61 -24.85 -5.05
CA LEU A 203 0.97 -23.57 -5.64
C LEU A 203 2.43 -23.59 -6.07
N PHE A 204 2.74 -22.80 -7.08
CA PHE A 204 4.08 -22.68 -7.65
C PHE A 204 4.55 -21.24 -7.59
N SER A 205 5.84 -21.03 -7.49
CA SER A 205 6.46 -19.72 -7.54
C SER A 205 7.78 -19.79 -8.29
N VAL A 206 8.23 -18.66 -8.83
CA VAL A 206 9.58 -18.56 -9.41
C VAL A 206 10.53 -18.05 -8.35
N GLN A 207 11.46 -18.88 -7.90
CA GLN A 207 12.51 -18.49 -6.96
C GLN A 207 13.69 -17.92 -7.74
N ILE A 208 14.11 -16.73 -7.36
CA ILE A 208 15.18 -15.95 -8.02
C ILE A 208 16.54 -16.22 -7.36
N GLY A 209 16.52 -16.53 -6.08
CA GLY A 209 17.71 -16.82 -5.28
C GLY A 209 17.38 -16.92 -3.81
N SER A 210 18.33 -17.47 -3.05
CA SER A 210 18.30 -17.55 -1.59
C SER A 210 19.56 -16.90 -1.03
N PHE A 211 19.42 -16.06 -0.03
CA PHE A 211 20.47 -15.22 0.53
C PHE A 211 20.58 -15.50 2.03
N GLU A 212 21.80 -15.53 2.56
CA GLU A 212 22.02 -15.60 4.02
C GLU A 212 21.76 -14.23 4.67
N ASN A 213 21.94 -13.14 3.92
CA ASN A 213 21.71 -11.78 4.38
C ASN A 213 20.34 -11.27 3.90
N TYR A 214 19.52 -10.77 4.85
CA TYR A 214 18.19 -10.23 4.57
C TYR A 214 18.23 -8.99 3.66
N ASP A 215 19.23 -8.10 3.83
CA ASP A 215 19.31 -6.87 3.05
C ASP A 215 19.62 -7.17 1.58
N LEU A 216 20.41 -8.20 1.28
CA LEU A 216 20.63 -8.66 -0.09
C LEU A 216 19.33 -9.16 -0.72
N ALA A 217 18.56 -9.97 0.00
CA ALA A 217 17.26 -10.42 -0.45
C ALA A 217 16.29 -9.25 -0.68
N LYS A 218 16.26 -8.29 0.26
CA LYS A 218 15.44 -7.08 0.18
C LYS A 218 15.81 -6.21 -1.03
N ASN A 219 17.10 -6.04 -1.31
CA ASN A 219 17.56 -5.29 -2.46
C ASN A 219 17.19 -5.99 -3.79
N LYS A 220 17.32 -7.32 -3.84
CA LYS A 220 16.87 -8.11 -5.00
C LYS A 220 15.37 -7.98 -5.22
N LYS A 221 14.55 -8.06 -4.14
CA LYS A 221 13.11 -7.81 -4.19
C LYS A 221 12.80 -6.42 -4.75
N ARG A 222 13.48 -5.37 -4.25
CA ARG A 222 13.27 -3.98 -4.73
C ARG A 222 13.55 -3.84 -6.22
N MET A 223 14.63 -4.46 -6.72
CA MET A 223 14.94 -4.47 -8.14
C MET A 223 13.79 -5.10 -8.95
N LEU A 224 13.31 -6.27 -8.54
CA LEU A 224 12.20 -6.96 -9.19
C LEU A 224 10.90 -6.14 -9.19
N THR A 225 10.58 -5.49 -8.07
CA THR A 225 9.41 -4.62 -7.98
C THR A 225 9.51 -3.41 -8.92
N ARG A 226 10.71 -2.83 -9.11
CA ARG A 226 10.91 -1.74 -10.09
C ARG A 226 10.64 -2.20 -11.52
N GLU A 227 11.02 -3.45 -11.82
CA GLU A 227 10.79 -4.07 -13.12
C GLU A 227 9.36 -4.58 -13.32
N GLY A 228 8.46 -4.34 -12.36
CA GLY A 228 7.05 -4.71 -12.45
C GLY A 228 6.78 -6.18 -12.17
N PHE A 229 7.61 -6.84 -11.34
CA PHE A 229 7.39 -8.21 -10.88
C PHE A 229 6.89 -8.23 -9.44
N LEU A 230 5.80 -8.95 -9.19
CA LEU A 230 5.29 -9.19 -7.85
C LEU A 230 6.24 -10.11 -7.08
N SER A 231 7.11 -9.53 -6.28
CA SER A 231 8.16 -10.25 -5.56
C SER A 231 7.98 -10.18 -4.05
N ARG A 232 8.41 -11.24 -3.37
CA ARG A 232 8.40 -11.35 -1.91
C ARG A 232 9.69 -12.00 -1.40
N VAL A 233 10.00 -11.74 -0.13
CA VAL A 233 11.07 -12.44 0.57
C VAL A 233 10.43 -13.39 1.57
N GLU A 234 10.84 -14.64 1.55
CA GLU A 234 10.41 -15.67 2.50
C GLU A 234 11.62 -16.21 3.25
N GLN A 235 11.49 -16.33 4.56
CA GLN A 235 12.49 -16.98 5.40
C GLN A 235 12.33 -18.50 5.27
N VAL A 236 13.43 -19.18 4.95
CA VAL A 236 13.47 -20.63 4.76
C VAL A 236 14.62 -21.19 5.60
N SER A 237 14.35 -22.25 6.35
CA SER A 237 15.39 -22.97 7.11
C SER A 237 15.83 -24.21 6.32
N VAL A 238 17.14 -24.35 6.09
CA VAL A 238 17.74 -25.50 5.43
C VAL A 238 18.89 -26.00 6.31
N ASN A 239 18.80 -27.22 6.79
CA ASN A 239 19.82 -27.82 7.65
C ASN A 239 20.18 -26.96 8.89
N GLY A 240 19.15 -26.33 9.51
CA GLY A 240 19.34 -25.47 10.68
C GLY A 240 19.86 -24.07 10.38
N LYS A 241 20.21 -23.75 9.13
CA LYS A 241 20.58 -22.41 8.70
C LYS A 241 19.39 -21.67 8.12
N VAL A 242 19.28 -20.37 8.42
CA VAL A 242 18.24 -19.47 7.90
C VAL A 242 18.70 -18.83 6.61
N PHE A 243 17.84 -18.88 5.59
CA PHE A 243 18.00 -18.21 4.31
C PHE A 243 16.80 -17.34 4.02
N TYR A 244 17.01 -16.30 3.22
CA TYR A 244 15.98 -15.38 2.72
C TYR A 244 15.79 -15.60 1.22
N SER A 245 14.75 -16.35 0.86
CA SER A 245 14.44 -16.68 -0.54
C SER A 245 13.61 -15.59 -1.18
N VAL A 246 14.06 -15.09 -2.32
CA VAL A 246 13.32 -14.12 -3.13
C VAL A 246 12.51 -14.87 -4.18
N ARG A 247 11.18 -14.68 -4.15
CA ARG A 247 10.23 -15.39 -5.00
C ARG A 247 9.30 -14.44 -5.73
N VAL A 248 8.88 -14.80 -6.94
CA VAL A 248 7.98 -14.03 -7.80
C VAL A 248 6.70 -14.80 -8.06
N GLY A 249 5.57 -14.13 -7.83
CA GLY A 249 4.22 -14.62 -8.06
C GLY A 249 3.81 -15.82 -7.20
N LEU A 250 2.53 -16.18 -7.30
CA LEU A 250 1.94 -17.43 -6.83
C LEU A 250 1.06 -17.95 -7.97
N PHE A 251 1.27 -19.17 -8.41
CA PHE A 251 0.65 -19.74 -9.60
C PHE A 251 0.02 -21.10 -9.30
N GLU A 252 -1.16 -21.35 -9.85
CA GLU A 252 -1.88 -22.62 -9.66
C GLU A 252 -1.29 -23.79 -10.47
N SER A 253 -0.34 -23.51 -11.36
CA SER A 253 0.35 -24.55 -12.12
C SER A 253 1.81 -24.20 -12.43
N SER A 254 2.64 -25.21 -12.53
CA SER A 254 4.04 -25.08 -12.98
C SER A 254 4.14 -24.43 -14.37
N LYS A 255 3.17 -24.67 -15.27
CA LYS A 255 3.11 -24.05 -16.60
C LYS A 255 2.97 -22.52 -16.53
N LEU A 256 2.17 -22.01 -15.60
CA LEU A 256 2.00 -20.56 -15.39
C LEU A 256 3.24 -19.94 -14.75
N ALA A 257 3.84 -20.62 -13.76
CA ALA A 257 5.13 -20.23 -13.22
C ALA A 257 6.24 -20.19 -14.29
N LYS A 258 6.22 -21.14 -15.25
CA LYS A 258 7.16 -21.15 -16.38
C LYS A 258 6.99 -19.95 -17.30
N LYS A 259 5.76 -19.51 -17.58
CA LYS A 259 5.53 -18.29 -18.36
C LYS A 259 6.14 -17.07 -17.68
N GLU A 260 5.99 -16.95 -16.36
CA GLU A 260 6.58 -15.85 -15.61
C GLU A 260 8.11 -15.95 -15.55
N GLN A 261 8.66 -17.15 -15.44
CA GLN A 261 10.11 -17.37 -15.54
C GLN A 261 10.66 -16.90 -16.91
N VAL A 262 9.98 -17.23 -17.99
CA VAL A 262 10.37 -16.76 -19.33
C VAL A 262 10.31 -15.24 -19.42
N ARG A 263 9.27 -14.61 -18.83
CA ARG A 263 9.15 -13.15 -18.76
C ARG A 263 10.29 -12.51 -17.97
N LEU A 264 10.70 -13.11 -16.84
CA LEU A 264 11.86 -12.68 -16.05
C LEU A 264 13.15 -12.77 -16.85
N ILE A 265 13.37 -13.87 -17.55
CA ILE A 265 14.56 -14.08 -18.39
C ILE A 265 14.61 -13.05 -19.51
N SER A 266 13.51 -12.88 -20.25
CA SER A 266 13.46 -12.00 -21.41
C SER A 266 13.59 -10.50 -21.03
N ARG A 267 13.09 -10.11 -19.86
CA ARG A 267 13.06 -8.70 -19.46
C ARG A 267 14.30 -8.25 -18.68
N ILE A 268 14.84 -9.12 -17.83
CA ILE A 268 15.92 -8.77 -16.91
C ILE A 268 17.05 -9.81 -16.81
N GLY A 269 17.06 -10.81 -17.68
CA GLY A 269 18.18 -11.76 -17.82
C GLY A 269 18.40 -12.70 -16.62
N LEU A 270 17.37 -13.04 -15.86
CA LEU A 270 17.48 -13.92 -14.68
C LEU A 270 17.40 -15.40 -15.07
N TYR A 271 18.45 -15.91 -15.67
CA TYR A 271 18.55 -17.31 -16.18
C TYR A 271 18.59 -18.34 -15.05
N ASP A 272 19.14 -18.01 -13.88
CA ASP A 272 19.33 -18.92 -12.73
C ASP A 272 18.05 -19.11 -11.88
N SER A 273 16.92 -18.54 -12.33
CA SER A 273 15.66 -18.67 -11.62
C SER A 273 15.08 -20.09 -11.75
N ILE A 274 14.48 -20.62 -10.68
CA ILE A 274 13.90 -21.95 -10.65
C ILE A 274 12.42 -21.90 -10.27
N ILE A 275 11.65 -22.89 -10.73
CA ILE A 275 10.25 -23.06 -10.33
C ILE A 275 10.23 -23.98 -9.11
N ILE A 276 9.54 -23.53 -8.07
CA ILE A 276 9.37 -24.29 -6.83
C ILE A 276 7.89 -24.49 -6.53
N GLU A 277 7.57 -25.60 -5.87
CA GLU A 277 6.27 -25.80 -5.23
C GLU A 277 6.28 -25.08 -3.88
N VAL A 278 5.22 -24.33 -3.61
CA VAL A 278 5.03 -23.58 -2.35
C VAL A 278 4.08 -24.40 -1.48
N LYS A 279 4.54 -24.70 -0.27
CA LYS A 279 3.73 -25.43 0.73
C LYS A 279 2.82 -24.48 1.49
#